data_a2b199169eb92ac1e73e8c8238c9db21
#
_entry.id   a2b199169eb92ac1e73e8c8238c9db21
#
_cell.length_a   1.000
_cell.length_b   1.000
_cell.length_c   1.000
_cell.angle_alpha   90.00
_cell.angle_beta   90.00
_cell.angle_gamma   90.00
#
_symmetry.space_group_name_H-M   'P 1'
#
loop_
_entity.id
_entity.type
_entity.pdbx_description
1 polymer ?
#
loop_
_entity_poly.entity_id
_entity_poly.type
_entity_poly.pdbx_seq_one_letter_code
_entity_poly.pdbx_strand_id
1 'polypeptide(L)'
;IPIHNWSSQVVMSYVIGGIFESMGNNVSYVPADSSGVYESVRLGDVTISHEVWEGAFGNAYYTAMEKGGLIEAGTHSALTIEDMGVPNFVIEQNLCPGLPNWEALKGCGSVFATADSGGKGVFLDGPWHVDADTGKNLFEDRIGALGLDDEYTYKQTGSADALWAAIDSAEAAGEGVIIFNWTPNF
;
A
#
# COMPACT_ATOMS: atom_id res chain seq x y z
N ILE A 1 16.41 -3.22 12.78
CA ILE A 1 15.20 -3.73 12.10
C ILE A 1 14.31 -2.54 11.77
N PRO A 2 13.80 -2.39 10.53
CA PRO A 2 12.92 -1.30 10.16
C PRO A 2 11.53 -1.46 10.79
N ILE A 3 10.90 -0.35 11.09
CA ILE A 3 9.49 -0.25 11.46
C ILE A 3 8.80 0.61 10.41
N HIS A 4 7.86 0.04 9.69
CA HIS A 4 6.99 0.71 8.74
C HIS A 4 5.65 1.10 9.38
N ASN A 5 4.66 1.45 8.58
CA ASN A 5 3.39 2.02 9.03
C ASN A 5 2.16 1.12 8.75
N TRP A 6 2.35 -0.19 8.75
CA TRP A 6 1.27 -1.17 8.73
C TRP A 6 1.53 -2.30 9.74
N SER A 7 0.46 -2.88 10.27
CA SER A 7 0.48 -3.70 11.48
C SER A 7 1.24 -5.02 11.35
N SER A 8 1.12 -5.75 10.24
CA SER A 8 1.84 -7.03 10.05
C SER A 8 3.35 -6.84 10.14
N GLN A 9 3.87 -5.83 9.48
CA GLN A 9 5.28 -5.52 9.49
C GLN A 9 5.77 -5.12 10.88
N VAL A 10 5.03 -4.28 11.58
CA VAL A 10 5.38 -3.87 12.96
C VAL A 10 5.45 -5.08 13.89
N VAL A 11 4.43 -5.92 13.89
CA VAL A 11 4.37 -7.12 14.75
C VAL A 11 5.53 -8.06 14.43
N MET A 12 5.77 -8.35 13.16
CA MET A 12 6.84 -9.26 12.75
C MET A 12 8.24 -8.70 13.02
N SER A 13 8.43 -7.38 12.95
CA SER A 13 9.70 -6.75 13.37
C SER A 13 10.03 -7.09 14.83
N TYR A 14 9.05 -6.97 15.73
CA TYR A 14 9.26 -7.31 17.14
C TYR A 14 9.44 -8.82 17.36
N VAL A 15 8.74 -9.67 16.61
CA VAL A 15 8.92 -11.13 16.69
C VAL A 15 10.34 -11.51 16.26
N ILE A 16 10.79 -11.01 15.11
CA ILE A 16 12.14 -11.29 14.59
C ILE A 16 13.20 -10.71 15.53
N GLY A 17 13.00 -9.49 16.02
CA GLY A 17 13.90 -8.86 16.96
C GLY A 17 14.04 -9.66 18.25
N GLY A 18 12.92 -10.15 18.83
CA GLY A 18 12.94 -11.00 20.01
C GLY A 18 13.69 -12.33 19.78
N ILE A 19 13.61 -12.90 18.57
CA ILE A 19 14.40 -14.07 18.19
C ILE A 19 15.90 -13.72 18.19
N PHE A 20 16.29 -12.63 17.55
CA PHE A 20 17.69 -12.21 17.53
C PHE A 20 18.24 -11.88 18.93
N GLU A 21 17.43 -11.24 19.78
CA GLU A 21 17.80 -10.98 21.17
C GLU A 21 18.01 -12.30 21.95
N SER A 22 17.15 -13.29 21.74
CA SER A 22 17.30 -14.62 22.36
C SER A 22 18.58 -15.36 21.93
N MET A 23 19.10 -15.00 20.76
CA MET A 23 20.38 -15.48 20.24
C MET A 23 21.59 -14.69 20.73
N GLY A 24 21.38 -13.68 21.58
CA GLY A 24 22.44 -12.84 22.16
C GLY A 24 22.81 -11.61 21.32
N ASN A 25 22.00 -11.24 20.32
CA ASN A 25 22.23 -10.04 19.54
C ASN A 25 21.63 -8.81 20.23
N ASN A 26 22.24 -7.64 20.00
CA ASN A 26 21.64 -6.37 20.33
C ASN A 26 20.71 -5.93 19.19
N VAL A 27 19.44 -5.67 19.49
CA VAL A 27 18.45 -5.27 18.50
C VAL A 27 18.04 -3.82 18.74
N SER A 28 17.92 -3.07 17.67
CA SER A 28 17.30 -1.74 17.65
C SER A 28 16.26 -1.65 16.53
N TYR A 29 15.23 -0.87 16.77
CA TYR A 29 14.14 -0.64 15.84
C TYR A 29 14.19 0.79 15.35
N VAL A 30 14.11 0.99 14.04
CA VAL A 30 14.22 2.33 13.43
C VAL A 30 13.04 2.57 12.49
N PRO A 31 12.34 3.70 12.61
CA PRO A 31 11.35 4.07 11.59
C PRO A 31 12.03 4.16 10.24
N ALA A 32 11.43 3.58 9.22
CA ALA A 32 11.96 3.56 7.87
C ALA A 32 10.82 3.69 6.85
N ASP A 33 11.09 4.44 5.80
CA ASP A 33 10.23 4.50 4.63
C ASP A 33 10.30 3.17 3.88
N SER A 34 9.14 2.68 3.40
CA SER A 34 9.03 1.40 2.75
C SER A 34 9.72 1.33 1.38
N SER A 35 9.83 2.44 0.66
CA SER A 35 10.51 2.49 -0.63
C SER A 35 12.03 2.68 -0.47
N GLY A 36 12.47 3.40 0.55
CA GLY A 36 13.88 3.67 0.84
C GLY A 36 14.61 2.56 1.61
N VAL A 37 13.88 1.60 2.19
CA VAL A 37 14.44 0.59 3.09
C VAL A 37 15.47 -0.31 2.41
N TYR A 38 15.28 -0.63 1.14
CA TYR A 38 16.19 -1.53 0.39
C TYR A 38 17.58 -0.93 0.22
N GLU A 39 17.65 0.36 -0.07
CA GLU A 39 18.93 1.07 -0.13
C GLU A 39 19.58 1.17 1.26
N SER A 40 18.79 1.39 2.31
CA SER A 40 19.27 1.41 3.69
C SER A 40 19.84 0.06 4.13
N VAL A 41 19.21 -1.06 3.72
CA VAL A 41 19.77 -2.42 3.95
C VAL A 41 21.06 -2.60 3.16
N ARG A 42 21.08 -2.18 1.89
CA ARG A 42 22.27 -2.28 1.02
C ARG A 42 23.46 -1.54 1.57
N LEU A 43 23.26 -0.37 2.17
CA LEU A 43 24.30 0.46 2.78
C LEU A 43 24.69 0.00 4.19
N GLY A 44 23.90 -0.88 4.81
CA GLY A 44 24.15 -1.38 6.16
C GLY A 44 23.59 -0.49 7.29
N ASP A 45 22.79 0.53 6.97
CA ASP A 45 22.11 1.37 7.96
C ASP A 45 21.00 0.58 8.65
N VAL A 46 20.42 -0.37 7.93
CA VAL A 46 19.42 -1.35 8.40
C VAL A 46 19.95 -2.75 8.09
N THR A 47 19.80 -3.68 9.01
CA THR A 47 20.39 -5.03 8.87
C THR A 47 19.51 -5.98 8.07
N ILE A 48 18.19 -5.86 8.18
CA ILE A 48 17.22 -6.78 7.58
C ILE A 48 15.93 -6.03 7.24
N SER A 49 15.31 -6.39 6.14
CA SER A 49 13.89 -6.10 5.85
C SER A 49 13.19 -7.43 5.64
N HIS A 50 12.11 -7.69 6.39
CA HIS A 50 11.48 -9.00 6.43
C HIS A 50 10.17 -9.10 5.65
N GLU A 51 9.64 -7.98 5.22
CA GLU A 51 8.37 -7.95 4.48
C GLU A 51 8.55 -7.10 3.22
N VAL A 52 8.76 -7.77 2.10
CA VAL A 52 8.99 -7.15 0.79
C VAL A 52 7.80 -7.45 -0.09
N TRP A 53 7.10 -6.41 -0.51
CA TRP A 53 5.95 -6.46 -1.40
C TRP A 53 6.40 -6.07 -2.83
N GLU A 54 6.71 -7.07 -3.63
CA GLU A 54 7.24 -6.84 -4.99
C GLU A 54 6.25 -6.10 -5.90
N GLY A 55 4.94 -6.28 -5.70
CA GLY A 55 3.91 -5.58 -6.45
C GLY A 55 3.91 -4.07 -6.22
N ALA A 56 4.21 -3.64 -4.99
CA ALA A 56 4.26 -2.22 -4.61
C ALA A 56 5.66 -1.62 -4.81
N PHE A 57 6.71 -2.33 -4.39
CA PHE A 57 8.07 -1.78 -4.25
C PHE A 57 9.10 -2.44 -5.16
N GLY A 58 8.69 -3.30 -6.10
CA GLY A 58 9.58 -4.13 -6.91
C GLY A 58 10.72 -3.35 -7.57
N ASN A 59 10.45 -2.20 -8.13
CA ASN A 59 11.49 -1.39 -8.77
C ASN A 59 12.60 -0.97 -7.80
N ALA A 60 12.26 -0.52 -6.59
CA ALA A 60 13.23 -0.14 -5.58
C ALA A 60 14.05 -1.34 -5.09
N TYR A 61 13.36 -2.48 -4.87
CA TYR A 61 13.98 -3.74 -4.49
C TYR A 61 14.95 -4.25 -5.55
N TYR A 62 14.52 -4.40 -6.81
CA TYR A 62 15.37 -4.90 -7.89
C TYR A 62 16.54 -3.99 -8.18
N THR A 63 16.34 -2.67 -8.15
CA THR A 63 17.44 -1.70 -8.30
C THR A 63 18.49 -1.87 -7.21
N ALA A 64 18.07 -2.06 -5.97
CA ALA A 64 19.01 -2.28 -4.87
C ALA A 64 19.74 -3.64 -4.99
N MET A 65 19.04 -4.70 -5.43
CA MET A 65 19.64 -6.00 -5.71
C MET A 65 20.69 -5.94 -6.82
N GLU A 66 20.40 -5.23 -7.91
CA GLU A 66 21.35 -5.03 -9.03
C GLU A 66 22.62 -4.29 -8.60
N LYS A 67 22.50 -3.33 -7.70
CA LYS A 67 23.66 -2.63 -7.13
C LYS A 67 24.55 -3.53 -6.25
N GLY A 68 24.01 -4.66 -5.80
CA GLY A 68 24.70 -5.60 -4.92
C GLY A 68 24.74 -5.16 -3.46
N GLY A 69 25.13 -6.07 -2.57
CA GLY A 69 25.19 -5.84 -1.12
C GLY A 69 23.93 -6.29 -0.37
N LEU A 70 22.92 -6.79 -1.08
CA LEU A 70 21.75 -7.46 -0.52
C LEU A 70 21.81 -8.98 -0.72
N ILE A 71 21.23 -9.70 0.20
CA ILE A 71 21.01 -11.13 0.09
C ILE A 71 19.54 -11.42 0.33
N GLU A 72 18.90 -12.05 -0.62
CA GLU A 72 17.55 -12.57 -0.43
C GLU A 72 17.59 -13.78 0.49
N ALA A 73 16.88 -13.70 1.62
CA ALA A 73 16.84 -14.77 2.61
C ALA A 73 15.78 -15.85 2.30
N GLY A 74 14.79 -15.52 1.52
CA GLY A 74 13.72 -16.42 1.10
C GLY A 74 12.36 -15.74 1.02
N THR A 75 11.41 -16.47 0.45
CA THR A 75 10.04 -16.02 0.26
C THR A 75 9.15 -16.42 1.42
N HIS A 76 8.23 -15.57 1.83
CA HIS A 76 7.18 -15.91 2.78
C HIS A 76 6.28 -17.04 2.26
N SER A 77 5.78 -17.87 3.16
CA SER A 77 4.77 -18.88 2.82
C SER A 77 3.35 -18.30 2.64
N ALA A 78 3.12 -17.07 3.06
CA ALA A 78 1.85 -16.40 2.88
C ALA A 78 1.63 -16.06 1.39
N LEU A 79 0.46 -16.42 0.87
CA LEU A 79 0.01 -15.97 -0.44
C LEU A 79 -0.66 -14.60 -0.25
N THR A 80 -0.20 -13.63 -1.01
CA THR A 80 -0.64 -12.24 -0.89
C THR A 80 -1.26 -11.74 -2.18
N ILE A 81 -2.22 -10.83 -2.06
CA ILE A 81 -2.83 -10.12 -3.19
C ILE A 81 -2.87 -8.64 -2.80
N GLU A 82 -2.44 -7.77 -3.70
CA GLU A 82 -2.64 -6.33 -3.62
C GLU A 82 -3.65 -5.93 -4.71
N ASP A 83 -4.72 -5.26 -4.33
CA ASP A 83 -5.80 -4.90 -5.26
C ASP A 83 -6.55 -3.64 -4.78
N MET A 84 -7.51 -3.21 -5.59
CA MET A 84 -8.44 -2.13 -5.24
C MET A 84 -9.74 -2.73 -4.72
N GLY A 85 -10.25 -2.17 -3.64
CA GLY A 85 -11.50 -2.57 -3.03
C GLY A 85 -12.54 -1.46 -3.03
N VAL A 86 -13.81 -1.86 -2.97
CA VAL A 86 -14.96 -1.00 -2.72
C VAL A 86 -15.84 -1.63 -1.64
N PRO A 87 -16.60 -0.85 -0.85
CA PRO A 87 -17.58 -1.40 0.08
C PRO A 87 -18.58 -2.31 -0.61
N ASN A 88 -18.96 -3.41 0.04
CA ASN A 88 -19.86 -4.41 -0.52
C ASN A 88 -21.20 -3.81 -0.99
N PHE A 89 -21.74 -2.84 -0.27
CA PHE A 89 -23.02 -2.22 -0.65
C PHE A 89 -22.97 -1.53 -2.02
N VAL A 90 -21.80 -1.09 -2.49
CA VAL A 90 -21.64 -0.50 -3.84
C VAL A 90 -21.97 -1.55 -4.91
N ILE A 91 -21.56 -2.80 -4.68
CA ILE A 91 -21.87 -3.94 -5.55
C ILE A 91 -23.32 -4.37 -5.37
N GLU A 92 -23.75 -4.57 -4.13
CA GLU A 92 -25.10 -5.09 -3.77
C GLU A 92 -26.21 -4.17 -4.27
N GLN A 93 -26.01 -2.86 -4.19
CA GLN A 93 -26.96 -1.85 -4.67
C GLN A 93 -26.77 -1.48 -6.14
N ASN A 94 -25.77 -2.10 -6.80
CA ASN A 94 -25.43 -1.85 -8.20
C ASN A 94 -25.19 -0.35 -8.51
N LEU A 95 -24.51 0.36 -7.61
CA LEU A 95 -24.25 1.78 -7.75
C LEU A 95 -23.27 2.11 -8.89
N CYS A 96 -22.38 1.16 -9.21
CA CYS A 96 -21.49 1.21 -10.37
C CYS A 96 -21.65 -0.11 -11.15
N PRO A 97 -22.57 -0.16 -12.12
CA PRO A 97 -22.88 -1.40 -12.84
C PRO A 97 -21.68 -1.94 -13.61
N GLY A 98 -21.39 -3.22 -13.40
CA GLY A 98 -20.27 -3.91 -14.06
C GLY A 98 -19.08 -4.21 -13.13
N LEU A 99 -19.02 -3.62 -11.93
CA LEU A 99 -18.06 -4.05 -10.93
C LEU A 99 -18.29 -5.54 -10.57
N PRO A 100 -17.23 -6.30 -10.30
CA PRO A 100 -15.85 -5.89 -10.03
C PRO A 100 -14.94 -5.72 -11.26
N ASN A 101 -15.47 -5.70 -12.50
CA ASN A 101 -14.64 -5.37 -13.64
C ASN A 101 -14.22 -3.90 -13.57
N TRP A 102 -12.91 -3.63 -13.53
CA TRP A 102 -12.36 -2.28 -13.39
C TRP A 102 -12.82 -1.31 -14.50
N GLU A 103 -13.10 -1.81 -15.70
CA GLU A 103 -13.59 -1.00 -16.82
C GLU A 103 -14.94 -0.32 -16.50
N ALA A 104 -15.71 -0.88 -15.57
CA ALA A 104 -16.95 -0.29 -15.09
C ALA A 104 -16.74 1.06 -14.37
N LEU A 105 -15.53 1.32 -13.87
CA LEU A 105 -15.20 2.60 -13.25
C LEU A 105 -15.33 3.77 -14.25
N LYS A 106 -15.18 3.51 -15.55
CA LYS A 106 -15.47 4.52 -16.58
C LYS A 106 -16.95 4.86 -16.57
N GLY A 107 -17.26 6.10 -16.19
CA GLY A 107 -18.63 6.60 -16.01
C GLY A 107 -19.19 6.48 -14.58
N CYS A 108 -18.41 5.97 -13.63
CA CYS A 108 -18.82 5.85 -12.22
C CYS A 108 -18.17 6.87 -11.28
N GLY A 109 -17.39 7.83 -11.77
CA GLY A 109 -16.64 8.76 -10.93
C GLY A 109 -17.48 9.44 -9.85
N SER A 110 -18.72 9.82 -10.16
CA SER A 110 -19.61 10.47 -9.20
C SER A 110 -20.03 9.58 -8.02
N VAL A 111 -20.01 8.25 -8.16
CA VAL A 111 -20.33 7.30 -7.08
C VAL A 111 -19.27 7.34 -5.97
N PHE A 112 -18.05 7.66 -6.35
CA PHE A 112 -16.87 7.65 -5.49
C PHE A 112 -16.35 9.06 -5.20
N ALA A 113 -17.13 10.09 -5.51
CA ALA A 113 -16.75 11.48 -5.29
C ALA A 113 -16.89 11.86 -3.81
N THR A 114 -15.94 12.65 -3.32
CA THR A 114 -16.00 13.26 -1.98
C THR A 114 -16.30 14.75 -2.10
N ALA A 115 -16.68 15.38 -0.99
CA ALA A 115 -17.05 16.81 -0.98
C ALA A 115 -15.92 17.73 -1.47
N ASP A 116 -14.67 17.33 -1.33
CA ASP A 116 -13.47 18.09 -1.70
C ASP A 116 -12.83 17.64 -3.03
N SER A 117 -13.42 16.64 -3.70
CA SER A 117 -12.85 16.08 -4.95
C SER A 117 -13.27 16.80 -6.23
N GLY A 118 -14.09 17.83 -6.13
CA GLY A 118 -14.58 18.55 -7.32
C GLY A 118 -15.47 17.71 -8.24
N GLY A 119 -16.13 16.69 -7.70
CA GLY A 119 -17.01 15.76 -8.41
C GLY A 119 -16.31 14.56 -9.04
N LYS A 120 -15.00 14.47 -8.93
CA LYS A 120 -14.23 13.28 -9.34
C LYS A 120 -14.29 12.19 -8.26
N GLY A 121 -14.34 10.96 -8.68
CA GLY A 121 -14.13 9.82 -7.79
C GLY A 121 -12.73 9.83 -7.18
N VAL A 122 -12.59 9.30 -5.96
CA VAL A 122 -11.33 9.30 -5.22
C VAL A 122 -10.83 7.88 -5.02
N PHE A 123 -9.60 7.64 -5.47
CA PHE A 123 -8.82 6.48 -5.05
C PHE A 123 -8.06 6.85 -3.77
N LEU A 124 -8.30 6.10 -2.70
CA LEU A 124 -7.58 6.24 -1.44
C LEU A 124 -6.46 5.22 -1.34
N ASP A 125 -5.30 5.68 -0.95
CA ASP A 125 -4.11 4.87 -0.73
C ASP A 125 -3.42 5.26 0.57
N GLY A 126 -2.52 4.41 1.04
CA GLY A 126 -1.59 4.73 2.10
C GLY A 126 -0.31 5.41 1.56
N PRO A 127 0.67 5.66 2.43
CA PRO A 127 1.90 6.38 2.05
C PRO A 127 2.96 5.50 1.38
N TRP A 128 2.56 4.45 0.65
CA TRP A 128 3.50 3.42 0.21
C TRP A 128 3.95 3.53 -1.25
N HIS A 129 3.08 4.00 -2.13
CA HIS A 129 3.29 3.99 -3.56
C HIS A 129 4.00 5.27 -4.06
N VAL A 130 5.01 5.71 -3.35
CA VAL A 130 5.83 6.87 -3.75
C VAL A 130 7.15 6.37 -4.31
N ASP A 131 7.45 6.75 -5.55
CA ASP A 131 8.74 6.49 -6.16
C ASP A 131 9.84 7.27 -5.44
N ALA A 132 10.84 6.58 -4.92
CA ALA A 132 11.87 7.17 -4.07
C ALA A 132 12.78 8.16 -4.81
N ASP A 133 12.94 8.00 -6.12
CA ASP A 133 13.82 8.83 -6.94
C ASP A 133 13.12 10.09 -7.44
N THR A 134 11.85 9.96 -7.79
CA THR A 134 11.07 11.05 -8.42
C THR A 134 10.10 11.75 -7.47
N GLY A 135 9.76 11.12 -6.35
CA GLY A 135 8.73 11.58 -5.42
C GLY A 135 7.30 11.52 -6.00
N LYS A 136 7.13 10.91 -7.17
CA LYS A 136 5.82 10.74 -7.79
C LYS A 136 5.05 9.62 -7.13
N ASN A 137 3.74 9.76 -7.08
CA ASN A 137 2.87 8.69 -6.68
C ASN A 137 2.60 7.75 -7.86
N LEU A 138 2.94 6.48 -7.71
CA LEU A 138 2.73 5.45 -8.73
C LEU A 138 1.25 5.18 -8.99
N PHE A 139 0.38 5.55 -8.05
CA PHE A 139 -1.07 5.40 -8.20
C PHE A 139 -1.66 6.40 -9.18
N GLU A 140 -1.18 7.64 -9.20
CA GLU A 140 -1.58 8.63 -10.20
C GLU A 140 -1.22 8.15 -11.61
N ASP A 141 -0.02 7.59 -11.78
CA ASP A 141 0.41 7.03 -13.07
C ASP A 141 -0.47 5.84 -13.49
N ARG A 142 -0.90 4.99 -12.54
CA ARG A 142 -1.83 3.87 -12.81
C ARG A 142 -3.22 4.36 -13.23
N ILE A 143 -3.78 5.36 -12.56
CA ILE A 143 -5.08 5.99 -12.92
C ILE A 143 -5.02 6.53 -14.36
N GLY A 144 -3.94 7.25 -14.70
CA GLY A 144 -3.72 7.75 -16.07
C GLY A 144 -3.55 6.64 -17.09
N ALA A 145 -2.80 5.59 -16.78
CA ALA A 145 -2.59 4.45 -17.69
C ALA A 145 -3.90 3.68 -17.98
N LEU A 146 -4.84 3.67 -17.02
CA LEU A 146 -6.16 3.08 -17.20
C LEU A 146 -7.15 4.01 -17.92
N GLY A 147 -6.76 5.27 -18.18
CA GLY A 147 -7.62 6.30 -18.79
C GLY A 147 -8.78 6.72 -17.88
N LEU A 148 -8.51 6.84 -16.59
CA LEU A 148 -9.47 7.21 -15.55
C LEU A 148 -9.23 8.63 -14.99
N ASP A 149 -8.18 9.31 -15.40
CA ASP A 149 -7.73 10.60 -14.87
C ASP A 149 -8.71 11.76 -15.10
N ASP A 150 -9.59 11.68 -16.08
CA ASP A 150 -10.66 12.65 -16.30
C ASP A 150 -11.75 12.56 -15.22
N GLU A 151 -12.04 11.34 -14.73
CA GLU A 151 -13.15 11.05 -13.82
C GLU A 151 -12.70 10.80 -12.38
N TYR A 152 -11.43 10.53 -12.16
CA TYR A 152 -10.88 10.16 -10.85
C TYR A 152 -9.69 11.02 -10.47
N THR A 153 -9.46 11.09 -9.17
CA THR A 153 -8.28 11.67 -8.56
C THR A 153 -7.74 10.74 -7.47
N TYR A 154 -6.54 11.00 -7.05
CA TYR A 154 -5.86 10.24 -6.03
C TYR A 154 -5.79 11.02 -4.72
N LYS A 155 -5.90 10.32 -3.60
CA LYS A 155 -5.71 10.87 -2.27
C LYS A 155 -4.92 9.90 -1.41
N GLN A 156 -3.89 10.42 -0.76
CA GLN A 156 -3.03 9.64 0.11
C GLN A 156 -3.44 9.82 1.57
N THR A 157 -3.55 8.73 2.31
CA THR A 157 -3.66 8.74 3.77
C THR A 157 -2.28 8.62 4.41
N GLY A 158 -2.18 8.98 5.69
CA GLY A 158 -0.90 8.97 6.41
C GLY A 158 -0.45 7.60 6.93
N SER A 159 -1.35 6.61 6.95
CA SER A 159 -1.07 5.26 7.49
C SER A 159 -2.16 4.27 7.07
N ALA A 160 -1.93 2.98 7.32
CA ALA A 160 -2.93 1.93 7.17
C ALA A 160 -4.18 2.21 8.02
N ASP A 161 -3.99 2.58 9.28
CA ASP A 161 -5.11 2.87 10.19
C ASP A 161 -5.98 4.02 9.67
N ALA A 162 -5.37 5.06 9.08
CA ALA A 162 -6.11 6.17 8.48
C ALA A 162 -6.88 5.73 7.23
N LEU A 163 -6.32 4.77 6.45
CA LEU A 163 -7.00 4.19 5.31
C LEU A 163 -8.22 3.37 5.75
N TRP A 164 -8.06 2.52 6.77
CA TRP A 164 -9.18 1.73 7.32
C TRP A 164 -10.27 2.62 7.93
N ALA A 165 -9.91 3.65 8.66
CA ALA A 165 -10.87 4.61 9.19
C ALA A 165 -11.66 5.35 8.10
N ALA A 166 -11.08 5.57 6.93
CA ALA A 166 -11.77 6.15 5.79
C ALA A 166 -12.84 5.19 5.22
N ILE A 167 -12.56 3.87 5.21
CA ILE A 167 -13.54 2.86 4.80
C ILE A 167 -14.70 2.82 5.78
N ASP A 168 -14.42 2.70 7.08
CA ASP A 168 -15.44 2.64 8.12
C ASP A 168 -16.35 3.88 8.07
N SER A 169 -15.75 5.06 7.83
CA SER A 169 -16.49 6.31 7.71
C SER A 169 -17.39 6.33 6.48
N ALA A 170 -16.89 5.88 5.33
CA ALA A 170 -17.66 5.81 4.10
C ALA A 170 -18.80 4.81 4.21
N GLU A 171 -18.55 3.62 4.81
CA GLU A 171 -19.56 2.61 5.03
C GLU A 171 -20.67 3.13 5.97
N ALA A 172 -20.30 3.79 7.08
CA ALA A 172 -21.26 4.37 8.01
C ALA A 172 -22.11 5.50 7.37
N ALA A 173 -21.54 6.24 6.42
CA ALA A 173 -22.22 7.28 5.68
C ALA A 173 -23.01 6.77 4.46
N GLY A 174 -22.80 5.51 4.04
CA GLY A 174 -23.33 4.97 2.78
C GLY A 174 -22.71 5.62 1.54
N GLU A 175 -21.48 6.09 1.66
CA GLU A 175 -20.72 6.74 0.58
C GLU A 175 -19.78 5.75 -0.10
N GLY A 176 -19.70 5.81 -1.42
CA GLY A 176 -18.75 5.00 -2.19
C GLY A 176 -17.31 5.44 -1.92
N VAL A 177 -16.41 4.48 -1.80
CA VAL A 177 -14.98 4.72 -1.69
C VAL A 177 -14.23 3.65 -2.48
N ILE A 178 -13.14 4.02 -3.14
CA ILE A 178 -12.20 3.07 -3.74
C ILE A 178 -10.91 3.17 -2.94
N ILE A 179 -10.44 2.02 -2.48
CA ILE A 179 -9.26 1.94 -1.62
C ILE A 179 -8.24 0.96 -2.18
N PHE A 180 -6.97 1.25 -1.95
CA PHE A 180 -5.94 0.22 -2.00
C PHE A 180 -6.14 -0.75 -0.82
N ASN A 181 -6.06 -2.03 -1.12
CA ASN A 181 -6.16 -3.08 -0.12
C ASN A 181 -5.20 -4.23 -0.46
N TRP A 182 -4.94 -5.07 0.53
CA TRP A 182 -4.16 -6.29 0.37
C TRP A 182 -4.67 -7.41 1.26
N THR A 183 -4.34 -8.63 0.91
CA THR A 183 -4.62 -9.80 1.73
C THR A 183 -3.33 -10.60 1.96
N PRO A 184 -3.17 -11.28 3.10
CA PRO A 184 -4.08 -11.25 4.27
C PRO A 184 -4.04 -9.91 5.01
N ASN A 185 -5.19 -9.46 5.45
CA ASN A 185 -5.36 -8.26 6.27
C ASN A 185 -6.44 -8.51 7.32
N PHE A 186 -6.49 -7.67 8.36
CA PHE A 186 -7.41 -7.82 9.49
C PHE A 186 -8.54 -6.81 9.42
#